data_175b0b75959bba3c7e6ff8943683adb4
#
_entry.id   175b0b75959bba3c7e6ff8943683adb4
#
_cell.length_a   1.000
_cell.length_b   1.000
_cell.length_c   1.000
_cell.angle_alpha   90.00
_cell.angle_beta   90.00
_cell.angle_gamma   90.00
#
_symmetry.space_group_name_H-M   'P 1'
#
loop_
_entity.id
_entity.type
_entity.pdbx_description
1 polymer ?
#
loop_
_entity_poly.entity_id
_entity_poly.type
_entity_poly.pdbx_seq_one_letter_code
_entity_poly.pdbx_strand_id
1 'polypeptide(L)'
;KHNQKQQNTARLHYLLKDDLMKMDELTKQVTLLGKHQIGTDEQLFSYKRSVEDEIKTLTANRTHLRNEIRKVDISDERLSAAKMKISAISERLKELRKEVKLCDGIAKRSGVIADTLSQVKAEEEKSQRKESRNYEQRR
;
A
#
# COMPACT_ATOMS: atom_id res chain seq x y z
N LYS A 1 15.50 25.18 32.49
CA LYS A 1 14.73 25.88 31.44
C LYS A 1 15.25 25.59 30.01
N HIS A 2 16.54 25.34 29.83
CA HIS A 2 17.12 24.93 28.54
C HIS A 2 16.66 23.55 28.07
N ASN A 3 16.47 22.61 28.99
CA ASN A 3 16.06 21.24 28.69
C ASN A 3 14.63 21.15 28.14
N GLN A 4 13.72 22.02 28.60
CA GLN A 4 12.33 22.05 28.11
C GLN A 4 12.24 22.52 26.66
N LYS A 5 13.00 23.54 26.27
CA LYS A 5 13.04 24.03 24.89
C LYS A 5 13.60 22.98 23.93
N GLN A 6 14.65 22.26 24.33
CA GLN A 6 15.24 21.19 23.55
C GLN A 6 14.29 20.01 23.40
N GLN A 7 13.58 19.62 24.46
CA GLN A 7 12.59 18.56 24.42
C GLN A 7 11.41 18.90 23.52
N ASN A 8 10.90 20.13 23.58
CA ASN A 8 9.82 20.58 22.71
C ASN A 8 10.22 20.63 21.25
N THR A 9 11.43 21.08 20.93
CA THR A 9 11.96 21.12 19.58
C THR A 9 12.14 19.70 19.03
N ALA A 10 12.67 18.76 19.83
CA ALA A 10 12.83 17.37 19.44
C ALA A 10 11.49 16.70 19.17
N ARG A 11 10.48 16.99 20.00
CA ARG A 11 9.12 16.46 19.85
C ARG A 11 8.44 16.98 18.58
N LEU A 12 8.56 18.28 18.31
CA LEU A 12 8.03 18.90 17.07
C LEU A 12 8.71 18.31 15.84
N HIS A 13 10.02 18.10 15.90
CA HIS A 13 10.79 17.51 14.80
C HIS A 13 10.33 16.07 14.52
N TYR A 14 10.07 15.30 15.56
CA TYR A 14 9.57 13.92 15.46
C TYR A 14 8.17 13.88 14.83
N LEU A 15 7.27 14.77 15.27
CA LEU A 15 5.91 14.87 14.72
C LEU A 15 5.91 15.28 13.24
N LEU A 16 6.74 16.24 12.86
CA LEU A 16 6.90 16.67 11.47
C LEU A 16 7.45 15.54 10.60
N LYS A 17 8.40 14.79 11.12
CA LYS A 17 8.98 13.64 10.41
C LYS A 17 7.92 12.57 10.12
N ASP A 18 7.07 12.26 11.10
CA ASP A 18 5.98 11.30 10.95
C ASP A 18 4.97 11.76 9.90
N ASP A 19 4.58 13.03 9.92
CA ASP A 19 3.68 13.64 8.93
C ASP A 19 4.28 13.61 7.53
N LEU A 20 5.58 13.90 7.38
CA LEU A 20 6.28 13.83 6.11
C LEU A 20 6.31 12.41 5.55
N MET A 21 6.52 11.40 6.41
CA MET A 21 6.49 10.00 6.00
C MET A 21 5.11 9.58 5.52
N LYS A 22 4.05 10.02 6.18
CA LYS A 22 2.66 9.78 5.77
C LYS A 22 2.34 10.43 4.44
N MET A 23 2.80 11.66 4.23
CA MET A 23 2.64 12.38 2.96
C MET A 23 3.38 11.67 1.81
N ASP A 24 4.59 11.17 2.06
CA ASP A 24 5.37 10.42 1.07
C ASP A 24 4.64 9.14 0.66
N GLU A 25 4.12 8.39 1.63
CA GLU A 25 3.33 7.18 1.37
C GLU A 25 2.06 7.50 0.57
N LEU A 26 1.34 8.56 0.95
CA LEU A 26 0.16 9.02 0.25
C LEU A 26 0.47 9.39 -1.20
N THR A 27 1.57 10.09 -1.42
CA THR A 27 2.03 10.46 -2.76
C THR A 27 2.31 9.23 -3.62
N LYS A 28 2.96 8.21 -3.05
CA LYS A 28 3.22 6.94 -3.74
C LYS A 28 1.93 6.22 -4.10
N GLN A 29 0.95 6.21 -3.20
CA GLN A 29 -0.38 5.62 -3.44
C GLN A 29 -1.10 6.32 -4.59
N VAL A 30 -1.14 7.65 -4.58
CA VAL A 30 -1.79 8.45 -5.64
C VAL A 30 -1.07 8.23 -6.99
N THR A 31 0.24 8.19 -6.98
CA THR A 31 1.05 7.95 -8.18
C THR A 31 0.74 6.58 -8.78
N LEU A 32 0.63 5.55 -7.96
CA LEU A 32 0.28 4.20 -8.41
C LEU A 32 -1.11 4.17 -9.04
N LEU A 33 -2.10 4.79 -8.41
CA LEU A 33 -3.47 4.86 -8.92
C LEU A 33 -3.53 5.57 -10.27
N GLY A 34 -2.83 6.70 -10.40
CA GLY A 34 -2.78 7.46 -11.66
C GLY A 34 -2.07 6.73 -12.78
N LYS A 35 -0.93 6.10 -12.47
CA LYS A 35 -0.12 5.36 -13.44
C LYS A 35 -0.89 4.18 -14.05
N HIS A 36 -1.65 3.46 -13.25
CA HIS A 36 -2.39 2.27 -13.68
C HIS A 36 -3.87 2.53 -13.94
N GLN A 37 -4.29 3.79 -13.89
CA GLN A 37 -5.67 4.22 -14.14
C GLN A 37 -6.69 3.46 -13.28
N ILE A 38 -6.38 3.31 -12.00
CA ILE A 38 -7.21 2.63 -11.02
C ILE A 38 -8.16 3.66 -10.41
N GLY A 39 -9.47 3.51 -10.66
CA GLY A 39 -10.49 4.41 -10.15
C GLY A 39 -11.50 3.75 -9.22
N THR A 40 -11.51 2.42 -9.09
CA THR A 40 -12.45 1.67 -8.27
C THR A 40 -11.72 0.65 -7.40
N ASP A 41 -12.38 0.21 -6.32
CA ASP A 41 -11.85 -0.86 -5.45
C ASP A 41 -11.67 -2.18 -6.22
N GLU A 42 -12.57 -2.47 -7.14
CA GLU A 42 -12.49 -3.67 -7.98
C GLU A 42 -11.26 -3.64 -8.88
N GLN A 43 -10.98 -2.49 -9.49
CA GLN A 43 -9.79 -2.29 -10.31
C GLN A 43 -8.51 -2.42 -9.48
N LEU A 44 -8.50 -1.89 -8.27
CA LEU A 44 -7.39 -2.02 -7.34
C LEU A 44 -7.12 -3.48 -6.98
N PHE A 45 -8.16 -4.21 -6.65
CA PHE A 45 -8.08 -5.63 -6.30
C PHE A 45 -7.57 -6.46 -7.48
N SER A 46 -8.08 -6.19 -8.68
CA SER A 46 -7.65 -6.84 -9.91
C SER A 46 -6.17 -6.58 -10.22
N TYR A 47 -5.73 -5.35 -10.05
CA TYR A 47 -4.32 -4.97 -10.22
C TYR A 47 -3.42 -5.67 -9.20
N LYS A 48 -3.81 -5.68 -7.93
CA LYS A 48 -3.08 -6.37 -6.87
C LYS A 48 -2.92 -7.85 -7.18
N ARG A 49 -3.99 -8.50 -7.63
CA ARG A 49 -3.99 -9.92 -8.00
C ARG A 49 -3.03 -10.20 -9.15
N SER A 50 -3.01 -9.32 -10.16
CA SER A 50 -2.08 -9.40 -11.28
C SER A 50 -0.62 -9.31 -10.81
N VAL A 51 -0.31 -8.40 -9.88
CA VAL A 51 1.01 -8.24 -9.29
C VAL A 51 1.41 -9.49 -8.49
N GLU A 52 0.48 -10.02 -7.69
CA GLU A 52 0.72 -11.25 -6.92
C GLU A 52 0.98 -12.46 -7.82
N ASP A 53 0.28 -12.58 -8.95
CA ASP A 53 0.52 -13.63 -9.95
C ASP A 53 1.91 -13.51 -10.57
N GLU A 54 2.34 -12.29 -10.89
CA GLU A 54 3.69 -12.01 -11.38
C GLU A 54 4.75 -12.41 -10.34
N ILE A 55 4.51 -12.10 -9.06
CA ILE A 55 5.39 -12.50 -7.95
C ILE A 55 5.53 -14.03 -7.90
N LYS A 56 4.44 -14.76 -8.03
CA LYS A 56 4.46 -16.24 -8.04
C LYS A 56 5.29 -16.77 -9.20
N THR A 57 5.07 -16.26 -10.39
CA THR A 57 5.80 -16.66 -11.60
C THR A 57 7.29 -16.40 -11.46
N LEU A 58 7.66 -15.21 -11.03
CA LEU A 58 9.06 -14.81 -10.84
C LEU A 58 9.76 -15.62 -9.75
N THR A 59 9.03 -15.90 -8.65
CA THR A 59 9.56 -16.74 -7.55
C THR A 59 9.85 -18.15 -8.03
N ALA A 60 8.96 -18.73 -8.83
CA ALA A 60 9.14 -20.07 -9.43
C ALA A 60 10.35 -20.07 -10.38
N ASN A 61 10.47 -19.07 -11.23
CA ASN A 61 11.60 -18.92 -12.15
C ASN A 61 12.93 -18.80 -11.39
N ARG A 62 12.94 -18.01 -10.33
CA ARG A 62 14.14 -17.85 -9.49
C ARG A 62 14.54 -19.16 -8.83
N THR A 63 13.59 -19.91 -8.33
CA THR A 63 13.83 -21.25 -7.74
C THR A 63 14.43 -22.20 -8.76
N HIS A 64 13.87 -22.20 -9.98
CA HIS A 64 14.38 -23.01 -11.08
C HIS A 64 15.83 -22.66 -11.43
N LEU A 65 16.15 -21.38 -11.52
CA LEU A 65 17.51 -20.90 -11.78
C LEU A 65 18.49 -21.28 -10.66
N ARG A 66 18.05 -21.18 -9.40
CA ARG A 66 18.86 -21.60 -8.25
C ARG A 66 19.16 -23.10 -8.28
N ASN A 67 18.19 -23.91 -8.72
CA ASN A 67 18.39 -25.34 -8.87
C ASN A 67 19.36 -25.66 -10.02
N GLU A 68 19.34 -24.89 -11.10
CA GLU A 68 20.30 -25.05 -12.20
C GLU A 68 21.73 -24.74 -11.76
N ILE A 69 21.94 -23.73 -10.94
CA ILE A 69 23.26 -23.37 -10.40
C ILE A 69 23.86 -24.50 -9.59
N ARG A 70 23.05 -25.33 -8.94
CA ARG A 70 23.49 -26.42 -8.10
C ARG A 70 23.95 -27.65 -8.90
N LYS A 71 23.70 -27.70 -10.21
CA LYS A 71 24.15 -28.79 -11.07
C LYS A 71 25.67 -28.78 -11.24
N VAL A 72 26.28 -29.94 -11.14
CA VAL A 72 27.75 -30.11 -11.15
C VAL A 72 28.36 -29.77 -12.52
N ASP A 73 27.59 -29.93 -13.59
CA ASP A 73 28.07 -29.79 -14.97
C ASP A 73 27.77 -28.44 -15.62
N ILE A 74 27.41 -27.45 -14.83
CA ILE A 74 27.08 -26.12 -15.35
C ILE A 74 28.36 -25.39 -15.83
N SER A 75 28.33 -24.83 -17.04
CA SER A 75 29.42 -24.02 -17.57
C SER A 75 29.50 -22.69 -16.85
N ASP A 76 30.69 -22.06 -16.83
CA ASP A 76 30.89 -20.75 -16.20
C ASP A 76 30.01 -19.68 -16.83
N GLU A 77 29.79 -19.74 -18.15
CA GLU A 77 28.91 -18.82 -18.87
C GLU A 77 27.45 -18.94 -18.42
N ARG A 78 26.95 -20.18 -18.28
CA ARG A 78 25.58 -20.44 -17.79
C ARG A 78 25.43 -20.04 -16.33
N LEU A 79 26.43 -20.28 -15.53
CA LEU A 79 26.45 -19.90 -14.12
C LEU A 79 26.34 -18.38 -13.98
N SER A 80 27.16 -17.65 -14.73
CA SER A 80 27.16 -16.17 -14.73
C SER A 80 25.81 -15.62 -15.21
N ALA A 81 25.28 -16.17 -16.32
CA ALA A 81 23.98 -15.76 -16.84
C ALA A 81 22.84 -16.03 -15.86
N ALA A 82 22.84 -17.17 -15.19
CA ALA A 82 21.84 -17.54 -14.20
C ALA A 82 21.89 -16.61 -12.98
N LYS A 83 23.08 -16.27 -12.50
CA LYS A 83 23.26 -15.33 -11.38
C LYS A 83 22.74 -13.94 -11.74
N MET A 84 22.99 -13.46 -12.96
CA MET A 84 22.48 -12.17 -13.44
C MET A 84 20.94 -12.16 -13.49
N LYS A 85 20.34 -13.23 -14.00
CA LYS A 85 18.88 -13.39 -14.05
C LYS A 85 18.27 -13.44 -12.66
N ILE A 86 18.87 -14.17 -11.72
CA ILE A 86 18.42 -14.25 -10.31
C ILE A 86 18.45 -12.85 -9.69
N SER A 87 19.51 -12.09 -9.92
CA SER A 87 19.65 -10.74 -9.40
C SER A 87 18.56 -9.81 -9.95
N ALA A 88 18.31 -9.86 -11.26
CA ALA A 88 17.27 -9.06 -11.90
C ALA A 88 15.87 -9.44 -11.39
N ILE A 89 15.59 -10.74 -11.24
CA ILE A 89 14.32 -11.23 -10.69
C ILE A 89 14.15 -10.73 -9.23
N SER A 90 15.20 -10.83 -8.43
CA SER A 90 15.16 -10.40 -7.03
C SER A 90 14.85 -8.91 -6.89
N GLU A 91 15.43 -8.06 -7.74
CA GLU A 91 15.14 -6.63 -7.81
C GLU A 91 13.67 -6.37 -8.20
N ARG A 92 13.18 -7.06 -9.22
CA ARG A 92 11.79 -6.94 -9.66
C ARG A 92 10.82 -7.40 -8.57
N LEU A 93 11.10 -8.50 -7.89
CA LEU A 93 10.29 -8.99 -6.77
C LEU A 93 10.21 -7.97 -5.63
N LYS A 94 11.30 -7.30 -5.35
CA LYS A 94 11.35 -6.24 -4.34
C LYS A 94 10.41 -5.10 -4.68
N GLU A 95 10.41 -4.65 -5.94
CA GLU A 95 9.51 -3.62 -6.44
C GLU A 95 8.04 -4.06 -6.38
N LEU A 96 7.74 -5.27 -6.84
CA LEU A 96 6.39 -5.82 -6.85
C LEU A 96 5.83 -5.95 -5.43
N ARG A 97 6.64 -6.38 -4.48
CA ARG A 97 6.23 -6.45 -3.06
C ARG A 97 5.91 -5.09 -2.49
N LYS A 98 6.64 -4.06 -2.88
CA LYS A 98 6.33 -2.68 -2.50
C LYS A 98 4.98 -2.23 -3.07
N GLU A 99 4.69 -2.59 -4.32
CA GLU A 99 3.40 -2.29 -4.96
C GLU A 99 2.24 -2.97 -4.25
N VAL A 100 2.40 -4.24 -3.84
CA VAL A 100 1.38 -4.96 -3.06
C VAL A 100 1.10 -4.24 -1.73
N LYS A 101 2.15 -3.80 -1.04
CA LYS A 101 1.99 -3.03 0.20
C LYS A 101 1.25 -1.73 -0.02
N LEU A 102 1.54 -1.03 -1.13
CA LEU A 102 0.82 0.19 -1.49
C LEU A 102 -0.66 -0.09 -1.76
N CYS A 103 -0.97 -1.17 -2.48
CA CYS A 103 -2.35 -1.59 -2.72
C CYS A 103 -3.08 -1.90 -1.41
N ASP A 104 -2.45 -2.60 -0.49
CA ASP A 104 -3.01 -2.89 0.84
C ASP A 104 -3.25 -1.63 1.64
N GLY A 105 -2.33 -0.67 1.59
CA GLY A 105 -2.47 0.63 2.25
C GLY A 105 -3.63 1.45 1.67
N ILE A 106 -3.79 1.45 0.35
CA ILE A 106 -4.90 2.13 -0.33
C ILE A 106 -6.24 1.49 0.08
N ALA A 107 -6.33 0.17 0.06
CA ALA A 107 -7.54 -0.56 0.44
C ALA A 107 -7.94 -0.28 1.89
N LYS A 108 -6.97 -0.26 2.79
CA LYS A 108 -7.18 0.05 4.20
C LYS A 108 -7.69 1.49 4.38
N ARG A 109 -7.11 2.44 3.69
CA ARG A 109 -7.53 3.86 3.73
C ARG A 109 -8.93 4.03 3.17
N SER A 110 -9.25 3.36 2.07
CA SER A 110 -10.57 3.35 1.45
C SER A 110 -11.63 2.79 2.42
N GLY A 111 -11.32 1.70 3.12
CA GLY A 111 -12.18 1.12 4.14
C GLY A 111 -12.47 2.09 5.30
N VAL A 112 -11.45 2.77 5.79
CA VAL A 112 -11.59 3.77 6.87
C VAL A 112 -12.46 4.93 6.41
N ILE A 113 -12.26 5.44 5.20
CA ILE A 113 -13.08 6.54 4.63
C ILE A 113 -14.53 6.09 4.49
N ALA A 114 -14.78 4.89 3.98
CA ALA A 114 -16.13 4.34 3.83
C ALA A 114 -16.84 4.20 5.17
N ASP A 115 -16.15 3.72 6.20
CA ASP A 115 -16.69 3.60 7.57
C ASP A 115 -17.05 4.97 8.13
N THR A 116 -16.19 5.96 7.96
CA THR A 116 -16.42 7.33 8.43
C THR A 116 -17.64 7.94 7.74
N LEU A 117 -17.78 7.77 6.43
CA LEU A 117 -18.94 8.24 5.66
C LEU A 117 -20.23 7.56 6.12
N SER A 118 -20.19 6.26 6.40
CA SER A 118 -21.33 5.52 6.93
C SER A 118 -21.79 6.07 8.28
N GLN A 119 -20.85 6.40 9.17
CA GLN A 119 -21.14 6.99 10.48
C GLN A 119 -21.76 8.39 10.33
N VAL A 120 -21.24 9.23 9.45
CA VAL A 120 -21.78 10.57 9.18
C VAL A 120 -23.21 10.48 8.67
N LYS A 121 -23.48 9.57 7.71
CA LYS A 121 -24.84 9.35 7.19
C LYS A 121 -25.81 8.88 8.28
N ALA A 122 -25.39 7.98 9.15
CA ALA A 122 -26.20 7.52 10.27
C ALA A 122 -26.56 8.65 11.22
N GLU A 123 -25.61 9.54 11.53
CA GLU A 123 -25.84 10.70 12.36
C GLU A 123 -26.79 11.72 11.71
N GLU A 124 -26.63 11.96 10.42
CA GLU A 124 -27.53 12.85 9.67
C GLU A 124 -28.98 12.30 9.65
N GLU A 125 -29.15 10.99 9.42
CA GLU A 125 -30.46 10.36 9.47
C GLU A 125 -31.11 10.48 10.85
N LYS A 126 -30.34 10.31 11.93
CA LYS A 126 -30.83 10.52 13.29
C LYS A 126 -31.26 11.95 13.54
N SER A 127 -30.51 12.93 13.05
CA SER A 127 -30.85 14.35 13.18
C SER A 127 -32.15 14.67 12.43
N GLN A 128 -32.30 14.16 11.23
CA GLN A 128 -33.53 14.36 10.43
C GLN A 128 -34.75 13.73 11.09
N ARG A 129 -34.60 12.55 11.68
CA ARG A 129 -35.69 11.89 12.43
C ARG A 129 -36.11 12.67 13.64
N LYS A 130 -35.17 13.26 14.38
CA LYS A 130 -35.47 14.12 15.54
C LYS A 130 -36.21 15.38 15.12
N GLU A 131 -35.83 16.01 14.04
CA GLU A 131 -36.50 17.20 13.52
C GLU A 131 -37.93 16.89 13.07
N SER A 132 -38.16 15.78 12.39
CA SER A 132 -39.48 15.32 12.00
C SER A 132 -40.37 15.06 13.19
N ARG A 133 -39.87 14.43 14.25
CA ARG A 133 -40.61 14.18 15.50
C ARG A 133 -41.01 15.48 16.20
N ASN A 134 -40.09 16.43 16.27
CA ASN A 134 -40.35 17.74 16.87
C ASN A 134 -41.42 18.52 16.10
N TYR A 135 -41.41 18.43 14.80
CA TYR A 135 -42.41 19.06 13.94
C TYR A 135 -43.80 18.45 14.14
N GLU A 136 -43.92 17.14 14.24
CA GLU A 136 -45.19 16.42 14.49
C GLU A 136 -45.75 16.72 15.87
N GLN A 137 -44.88 16.87 16.90
CA GLN A 137 -45.32 17.18 18.26
C GLN A 137 -45.85 18.61 18.41
N ARG A 138 -45.49 19.54 17.55
CA ARG A 138 -45.99 20.93 17.56
C ARG A 138 -47.38 21.09 16.93
N ARG A 139 -47.91 20.11 16.29
CA ARG A 139 -49.28 20.06 15.80
C ARG A 139 -50.23 19.53 16.87
#